data_2365e82406124d85c5ef25e5d4761989
#
_entry.id   2365e82406124d85c5ef25e5d4761989
#
_cell.length_a   1.000
_cell.length_b   1.000
_cell.length_c   1.000
_cell.angle_alpha   90.00
_cell.angle_beta   90.00
_cell.angle_gamma   90.00
#
_symmetry.space_group_name_H-M   'P 1'
#
loop_
_entity.id
_entity.type
_entity.pdbx_description
1 polymer ?
#
loop_
_entity_poly.entity_id
_entity_poly.type
_entity_poly.pdbx_seq_one_letter_code
_entity_poly.pdbx_strand_id
1 'polypeptide(L)'
;MAHGEGALNASVVAVGLVQSGGVAGLDMTATLRLADLPAADADRARGLVEQVLTEPEAPQARTPVYDGLEYELTVSRAGAPDHQIHTRDGALTPAQRALIGELRPHLHPF
;
A
#
# COMPACT_ATOMS: atom_id res chain seq x y z
N MET A 1 19.25 -21.07 9.34
CA MET A 1 18.70 -20.48 8.84
C MET A 1 18.53 -19.23 9.13
N ALA A 2 18.50 -18.53 8.45
CA ALA A 2 18.52 -17.18 8.63
C ALA A 2 17.28 -16.72 9.21
N HIS A 3 17.37 -16.36 10.32
CA HIS A 3 16.23 -16.17 10.98
C HIS A 3 15.93 -14.79 11.28
N GLY A 4 16.91 -13.91 11.31
CA GLY A 4 16.67 -12.50 11.37
C GLY A 4 15.93 -12.01 10.15
N GLU A 5 16.10 -12.71 9.05
CA GLU A 5 15.38 -12.38 7.86
C GLU A 5 13.93 -12.78 7.96
N GLY A 6 13.58 -13.67 8.85
CA GLY A 6 12.22 -14.11 8.98
C GLY A 6 11.23 -12.99 9.22
N ALA A 7 11.63 -11.96 9.96
CA ALA A 7 10.75 -10.82 10.23
C ALA A 7 10.53 -9.97 8.98
N LEU A 8 11.60 -9.72 8.20
CA LEU A 8 11.50 -8.95 6.97
C LEU A 8 10.85 -9.75 5.86
N ASN A 9 11.12 -11.05 5.85
CA ASN A 9 10.62 -11.93 4.81
C ASN A 9 9.34 -12.64 5.20
N ALA A 10 8.74 -12.25 6.33
CA ALA A 10 7.46 -12.79 6.71
C ALA A 10 6.48 -12.54 5.57
N SER A 11 5.75 -13.58 5.22
CA SER A 11 4.86 -13.50 4.08
C SER A 11 3.82 -12.41 4.26
N VAL A 12 3.71 -11.57 3.26
CA VAL A 12 2.61 -10.61 3.18
C VAL A 12 1.35 -11.40 2.95
N VAL A 13 0.34 -11.19 3.79
CA VAL A 13 -0.93 -11.89 3.68
C VAL A 13 -2.05 -10.99 3.19
N ALA A 14 -1.93 -9.68 3.40
CA ALA A 14 -2.94 -8.74 2.93
C ALA A 14 -2.35 -7.35 2.78
N VAL A 15 -2.96 -6.56 1.91
CA VAL A 15 -2.63 -5.14 1.74
C VAL A 15 -3.94 -4.37 1.76
N GLY A 16 -3.99 -3.34 2.59
CA GLY A 16 -5.15 -2.47 2.69
C GLY A 16 -4.85 -1.08 2.19
N LEU A 17 -5.87 -0.40 1.70
CA LEU A 17 -5.78 0.99 1.27
C LEU A 17 -6.97 1.74 1.82
N VAL A 18 -6.71 2.89 2.42
CA VAL A 18 -7.74 3.88 2.72
C VAL A 18 -7.40 5.11 1.90
N GLN A 19 -8.34 5.55 1.08
CA GLN A 19 -8.21 6.73 0.26
C GLN A 19 -9.18 7.78 0.79
N SER A 20 -8.67 8.95 1.11
CA SER A 20 -9.49 10.01 1.67
C SER A 20 -9.20 11.34 1.00
N GLY A 21 -10.10 12.29 1.16
CA GLY A 21 -9.96 13.61 0.58
C GLY A 21 -10.54 13.69 -0.81
N GLY A 22 -9.98 14.57 -1.63
CA GLY A 22 -10.50 14.85 -2.95
C GLY A 22 -11.72 15.75 -2.90
N VAL A 23 -12.25 16.05 -4.07
CA VAL A 23 -13.35 17.01 -4.20
C VAL A 23 -14.63 16.53 -3.51
N ALA A 24 -14.91 15.24 -3.60
CA ALA A 24 -16.12 14.67 -3.02
C ALA A 24 -16.04 14.44 -1.51
N GLY A 25 -14.83 14.40 -0.97
CA GLY A 25 -14.63 14.16 0.46
C GLY A 25 -15.04 12.79 0.94
N LEU A 26 -15.18 11.82 0.03
CA LEU A 26 -15.59 10.47 0.39
C LEU A 26 -14.38 9.62 0.74
N ASP A 27 -14.49 8.89 1.84
CA ASP A 27 -13.48 7.92 2.21
C ASP A 27 -13.79 6.58 1.56
N MET A 28 -12.77 5.97 0.99
CA MET A 28 -12.89 4.67 0.32
C MET A 28 -11.85 3.73 0.87
N THR A 29 -12.16 2.45 0.89
CA THR A 29 -11.26 1.45 1.41
C THR A 29 -11.23 0.24 0.50
N ALA A 30 -10.11 -0.46 0.52
CA ALA A 30 -9.95 -1.74 -0.17
C ALA A 30 -9.02 -2.62 0.64
N THR A 31 -9.28 -3.90 0.65
CA THR A 31 -8.38 -4.88 1.26
C THR A 31 -8.19 -6.01 0.28
N LEU A 32 -6.94 -6.33 -0.01
CA LEU A 32 -6.60 -7.38 -0.93
C LEU A 32 -5.89 -8.47 -0.15
N ARG A 33 -6.54 -9.63 -0.05
CA ARG A 33 -5.93 -10.80 0.58
C ARG A 33 -5.21 -11.60 -0.48
N LEU A 34 -3.92 -11.83 -0.28
CA LEU A 34 -3.12 -12.50 -1.29
C LEU A 34 -3.58 -13.93 -1.55
N ALA A 35 -4.12 -14.59 -0.54
CA ALA A 35 -4.65 -15.96 -0.69
C ALA A 35 -5.85 -16.02 -1.64
N ASP A 36 -6.54 -14.90 -1.86
CA ASP A 36 -7.69 -14.85 -2.75
C ASP A 36 -7.31 -14.54 -4.20
N LEU A 37 -6.03 -14.35 -4.47
CA LEU A 37 -5.53 -14.00 -5.79
C LEU A 37 -4.93 -15.21 -6.50
N PRO A 38 -4.98 -15.23 -7.84
CA PRO A 38 -4.15 -16.17 -8.59
C PRO A 38 -2.69 -16.02 -8.20
N ALA A 39 -1.92 -17.10 -8.27
CA ALA A 39 -0.53 -17.09 -7.82
C ALA A 39 0.31 -15.98 -8.45
N ALA A 40 0.15 -15.75 -9.75
CA ALA A 40 0.92 -14.72 -10.45
C ALA A 40 0.58 -13.32 -9.93
N ASP A 41 -0.70 -13.07 -9.64
CA ASP A 41 -1.12 -11.77 -9.11
C ASP A 41 -0.65 -11.58 -7.67
N ALA A 42 -0.70 -12.66 -6.88
CA ALA A 42 -0.18 -12.61 -5.51
C ALA A 42 1.31 -12.32 -5.50
N ASP A 43 2.07 -12.94 -6.39
CA ASP A 43 3.51 -12.70 -6.49
C ASP A 43 3.81 -11.26 -6.90
N ARG A 44 3.03 -10.72 -7.84
CA ARG A 44 3.20 -9.33 -8.26
C ARG A 44 2.90 -8.37 -7.12
N ALA A 45 1.82 -8.59 -6.40
CA ALA A 45 1.47 -7.76 -5.25
C ALA A 45 2.54 -7.83 -4.17
N ARG A 46 3.05 -9.02 -3.90
CA ARG A 46 4.11 -9.21 -2.91
C ARG A 46 5.37 -8.46 -3.32
N GLY A 47 5.74 -8.53 -4.59
CA GLY A 47 6.91 -7.81 -5.11
C GLY A 47 6.75 -6.29 -4.99
N LEU A 48 5.56 -5.76 -5.27
CA LEU A 48 5.29 -4.34 -5.13
C LEU A 48 5.37 -3.90 -3.67
N VAL A 49 4.85 -4.71 -2.75
CA VAL A 49 4.95 -4.42 -1.32
C VAL A 49 6.41 -4.36 -0.88
N GLU A 50 7.22 -5.31 -1.32
CA GLU A 50 8.65 -5.28 -0.98
C GLU A 50 9.33 -4.04 -1.51
N GLN A 51 9.00 -3.61 -2.71
CA GLN A 51 9.54 -2.37 -3.26
C GLN A 51 9.13 -1.16 -2.43
N VAL A 52 7.86 -1.09 -2.03
CA VAL A 52 7.38 0.01 -1.20
C VAL A 52 8.12 0.07 0.13
N LEU A 53 8.33 -1.10 0.75
CA LEU A 53 8.97 -1.15 2.06
C LEU A 53 10.46 -0.84 2.01
N THR A 54 11.10 -1.02 0.87
CA THR A 54 12.54 -0.83 0.74
C THR A 54 12.91 0.47 0.02
N GLU A 55 11.95 1.16 -0.58
CA GLU A 55 12.23 2.42 -1.25
C GLU A 55 12.54 3.53 -0.24
N PRO A 56 13.44 4.45 -0.58
CA PRO A 56 13.61 5.65 0.24
C PRO A 56 12.33 6.46 0.23
N GLU A 57 12.11 7.20 1.30
CA GLU A 57 10.97 8.09 1.36
C GLU A 57 11.02 9.10 0.22
N ALA A 58 9.87 9.35 -0.37
CA ALA A 58 9.76 10.36 -1.40
C ALA A 58 9.93 11.75 -0.79
N PRO A 59 10.53 12.69 -1.53
CA PRO A 59 10.58 14.07 -1.06
C PRO A 59 9.17 14.59 -0.83
N GLN A 60 9.00 15.37 0.21
CA GLN A 60 7.70 15.95 0.47
C GLN A 60 7.34 16.93 -0.64
N ALA A 61 6.08 16.92 -1.03
CA ALA A 61 5.59 17.88 -2.00
C ALA A 61 5.72 19.28 -1.41
N ARG A 62 6.33 20.19 -2.18
CA ARG A 62 6.51 21.57 -1.72
C ARG A 62 5.25 22.38 -1.84
N THR A 63 4.42 22.06 -2.80
CA THR A 63 3.17 22.78 -3.05
C THR A 63 2.02 21.94 -2.54
N PRO A 64 1.15 22.49 -1.71
CA PRO A 64 -0.02 21.75 -1.27
C PRO A 64 -0.92 21.38 -2.46
N VAL A 65 -1.46 20.20 -2.45
CA VAL A 65 -2.41 19.75 -3.46
C VAL A 65 -3.78 19.78 -2.78
N TYR A 66 -4.53 20.83 -3.02
CA TYR A 66 -5.79 21.05 -2.29
C TYR A 66 -6.86 20.03 -2.59
N ASP A 67 -6.92 19.55 -3.83
CA ASP A 67 -7.88 18.54 -4.23
C ASP A 67 -7.26 17.15 -4.31
N GLY A 68 -6.06 17.02 -3.77
CA GLY A 68 -5.33 15.77 -3.79
C GLY A 68 -5.89 14.75 -2.81
N LEU A 69 -5.62 13.51 -3.12
CA LEU A 69 -6.02 12.40 -2.27
C LEU A 69 -4.91 12.06 -1.31
N GLU A 70 -5.32 11.62 -0.13
CA GLU A 70 -4.40 11.04 0.84
C GLU A 70 -4.64 9.54 0.89
N TYR A 71 -3.57 8.80 1.14
CA TYR A 71 -3.61 7.35 1.12
C TYR A 71 -2.96 6.79 2.37
N GLU A 72 -3.59 5.78 2.95
CA GLU A 72 -2.98 5.01 4.01
C GLU A 72 -2.90 3.57 3.52
N LEU A 73 -1.69 3.06 3.39
CA LEU A 73 -1.44 1.68 3.03
C LEU A 73 -1.14 0.90 4.28
N THR A 74 -1.76 -0.26 4.43
CA THR A 74 -1.50 -1.16 5.53
C THR A 74 -1.02 -2.48 4.97
N VAL A 75 0.16 -2.90 5.40
CA VAL A 75 0.73 -4.18 4.99
C VAL A 75 0.63 -5.12 6.16
N SER A 76 -0.10 -6.22 5.99
CA SER A 76 -0.26 -7.25 7.01
C SER A 76 0.60 -8.45 6.64
N ARG A 77 1.43 -8.88 7.57
CA ARG A 77 2.33 -10.02 7.40
C ARG A 77 2.06 -11.05 8.47
N ALA A 78 2.24 -12.33 8.11
CA ALA A 78 2.03 -13.41 9.07
C ALA A 78 3.03 -13.30 10.21
N GLY A 79 2.54 -13.29 11.43
CA GLY A 79 3.40 -13.28 12.61
C GLY A 79 4.10 -11.98 12.90
N ALA A 80 3.67 -10.89 12.30
CA ALA A 80 4.30 -9.57 12.51
C ALA A 80 3.22 -8.51 12.64
N PRO A 81 3.52 -7.39 13.33
CA PRO A 81 2.58 -6.27 13.37
C PRO A 81 2.35 -5.68 11.99
N ASP A 82 1.18 -5.09 11.80
CA ASP A 82 0.88 -4.39 10.57
C ASP A 82 1.81 -3.18 10.41
N HIS A 83 2.19 -2.92 9.17
CA HIS A 83 3.00 -1.77 8.83
C HIS A 83 2.14 -0.78 8.08
N GLN A 84 2.09 0.46 8.56
CA GLN A 84 1.26 1.50 7.94
C GLN A 84 2.14 2.55 7.27
N ILE A 85 1.73 2.98 6.09
CA ILE A 85 2.43 3.99 5.31
C ILE A 85 1.41 5.06 4.93
N HIS A 86 1.69 6.31 5.28
CA HIS A 86 0.87 7.43 4.87
C HIS A 86 1.55 8.14 3.70
N THR A 87 0.78 8.42 2.68
CA THR A 87 1.29 9.16 1.54
C THR A 87 0.15 9.98 0.92
N ARG A 88 0.45 10.75 -0.09
CA ARG A 88 -0.55 11.61 -0.74
C ARG A 88 -0.14 11.91 -2.17
N ASP A 89 -1.10 12.39 -2.95
CA ASP A 89 -0.80 12.85 -4.31
C ASP A 89 0.31 13.89 -4.25
N GLY A 90 1.22 13.79 -5.18
CA GLY A 90 2.39 14.67 -5.23
C GLY A 90 3.58 14.16 -4.45
N ALA A 91 3.41 13.15 -3.61
CA ALA A 91 4.50 12.56 -2.83
C ALA A 91 4.62 11.04 -3.03
N LEU A 92 3.94 10.50 -4.04
CA LEU A 92 3.97 9.05 -4.28
C LEU A 92 5.30 8.64 -4.91
N THR A 93 5.90 7.58 -4.35
CA THR A 93 7.00 6.92 -5.03
C THR A 93 6.44 6.07 -6.18
N PRO A 94 7.27 5.67 -7.15
CA PRO A 94 6.78 4.79 -8.21
C PRO A 94 6.18 3.48 -7.70
N ALA A 95 6.78 2.88 -6.67
CA ALA A 95 6.25 1.64 -6.11
C ALA A 95 4.92 1.86 -5.39
N GLN A 96 4.80 2.96 -4.65
CA GLN A 96 3.52 3.32 -4.00
C GLN A 96 2.43 3.51 -5.05
N ARG A 97 2.74 4.23 -6.12
CA ARG A 97 1.80 4.46 -7.20
C ARG A 97 1.33 3.14 -7.84
N ALA A 98 2.27 2.24 -8.08
CA ALA A 98 1.95 0.95 -8.68
C ALA A 98 1.08 0.11 -7.75
N LEU A 99 1.40 0.07 -6.45
CA LEU A 99 0.63 -0.71 -5.49
C LEU A 99 -0.78 -0.13 -5.31
N ILE A 100 -0.88 1.18 -5.19
CA ILE A 100 -2.19 1.84 -5.11
C ILE A 100 -3.01 1.54 -6.37
N GLY A 101 -2.38 1.54 -7.53
CA GLY A 101 -3.03 1.19 -8.78
C GLY A 101 -3.63 -0.22 -8.79
N GLU A 102 -2.95 -1.17 -8.14
CA GLU A 102 -3.48 -2.53 -8.02
C GLU A 102 -4.70 -2.59 -7.07
N LEU A 103 -4.75 -1.70 -6.09
CA LEU A 103 -5.82 -1.70 -5.11
C LEU A 103 -7.06 -0.90 -5.54
N ARG A 104 -6.88 0.10 -6.40
CA ARG A 104 -7.98 0.97 -6.82
C ARG A 104 -9.21 0.25 -7.36
N PRO A 105 -9.10 -0.78 -8.19
CA PRO A 105 -10.29 -1.47 -8.68
C PRO A 105 -11.14 -2.10 -7.59
N HIS A 106 -10.60 -2.25 -6.40
CA HIS A 106 -11.28 -2.88 -5.28
C HIS A 106 -11.83 -1.87 -4.27
N LEU A 107 -11.63 -0.57 -4.52
CA LEU A 107 -12.10 0.46 -3.61
C LEU A 107 -13.62 0.50 -3.54
N HIS A 108 -14.13 0.65 -2.34
CA HIS A 108 -15.55 0.84 -2.09
C HIS A 108 -15.71 1.80 -0.92
N PRO A 109 -16.85 2.47 -0.78
CA PRO A 109 -17.08 3.37 0.34
C PRO A 109 -17.01 2.62 1.67
N PHE A 110 -16.61 3.34 2.68
CA PHE A 110 -16.65 2.81 4.03
C PHE A 110 -18.05 2.41 4.43
#